data_29d78c2417fcb9fb33e341f273a3c686
#
_entry.id   29d78c2417fcb9fb33e341f273a3c686
#
_cell.length_a   1.000
_cell.length_b   1.000
_cell.length_c   1.000
_cell.angle_alpha   90.00
_cell.angle_beta   90.00
_cell.angle_gamma   90.00
#
_symmetry.space_group_name_H-M   'P 1'
#
loop_
_entity.id
_entity.type
_entity.pdbx_description
1 polymer ?
#
loop_
_entity_poly.entity_id
_entity_poly.type
_entity_poly.pdbx_seq_one_letter_code
_entity_poly.pdbx_strand_id
1 'polypeptide(L)'
;MGIDLISGGRIKLRKERKLRVKNIYHRLLVKLYKFLARRTTAKFNKTVLKRLLNSRINRPPVSLSRLAKAAEKKYVQEMEKKGQEVVFAVVGTVTEDSRLINVPALRVCALKFTEKARERILAAKGKCITFDQLAVNRPKGESVILLRGTRDREAKKHFGPAPGVPGSHAKPYVRSKGRKFEQARGKRRSRGFRV
;
A
#
# COMPACT_ATOMS: atom_id res chain seq x y z
N MET A 1 -19.13 31.48 -7.51
CA MET A 1 -18.62 30.56 -6.49
C MET A 1 -17.54 29.62 -7.00
N GLY A 2 -17.52 29.20 -8.24
CA GLY A 2 -16.49 28.32 -8.78
C GLY A 2 -15.13 28.96 -9.06
N ILE A 3 -15.09 30.25 -9.31
CA ILE A 3 -13.87 31.00 -9.66
C ILE A 3 -12.90 31.05 -8.48
N ASP A 4 -13.39 31.25 -7.27
CA ASP A 4 -12.58 31.33 -6.05
C ASP A 4 -11.93 30.01 -5.65
N LEU A 5 -12.39 28.91 -6.24
CA LEU A 5 -11.91 27.55 -5.96
C LEU A 5 -10.88 27.03 -6.97
N ILE A 6 -10.63 27.76 -8.03
CA ILE A 6 -9.79 27.29 -9.16
C ILE A 6 -8.37 27.02 -8.73
N SER A 7 -7.77 27.83 -7.90
CA SER A 7 -6.40 27.65 -7.46
C SER A 7 -6.27 27.43 -5.95
N GLY A 8 -7.05 28.09 -5.14
CA GLY A 8 -6.88 28.14 -3.69
C GLY A 8 -7.16 26.82 -2.96
N GLY A 9 -8.24 26.15 -3.29
CA GLY A 9 -8.66 24.94 -2.57
C GLY A 9 -7.85 23.69 -2.90
N ARG A 10 -7.08 23.68 -3.96
CA ARG A 10 -6.37 22.49 -4.45
C ARG A 10 -4.85 22.56 -4.34
N ILE A 11 -4.32 23.69 -3.98
CA ILE A 11 -2.90 23.80 -3.64
C ILE A 11 -2.70 23.07 -2.31
N LYS A 12 -2.37 21.79 -2.41
CA LYS A 12 -1.90 21.05 -1.24
C LYS A 12 -0.60 21.69 -0.79
N LEU A 13 -0.69 22.52 0.24
CA LEU A 13 0.48 22.91 0.98
C LEU A 13 1.26 21.62 1.30
N ARG A 14 2.49 21.50 0.84
CA ARG A 14 3.38 20.37 1.07
C ARG A 14 3.84 20.33 2.54
N LYS A 15 2.91 20.55 3.48
CA LYS A 15 3.17 20.42 4.90
C LYS A 15 3.42 18.95 5.21
N GLU A 16 4.43 18.70 6.00
CA GLU A 16 4.65 17.37 6.55
C GLU A 16 3.38 16.89 7.24
N ARG A 17 2.97 15.67 6.93
CA ARG A 17 1.78 15.09 7.52
C ARG A 17 2.01 14.87 9.01
N LYS A 18 1.25 15.54 9.87
CA LYS A 18 1.29 15.31 11.32
C LYS A 18 0.74 13.92 11.63
N LEU A 19 1.47 13.18 12.45
CA LEU A 19 1.07 11.85 12.90
C LEU A 19 -0.12 11.96 13.87
N ARG A 20 -1.25 11.35 13.52
CA ARG A 20 -2.47 11.31 14.35
C ARG A 20 -2.65 9.99 15.11
N VAL A 21 -1.69 9.09 15.04
CA VAL A 21 -1.78 7.75 15.63
C VAL A 21 -1.58 7.85 17.14
N LYS A 22 -2.45 7.20 17.92
CA LYS A 22 -2.37 7.12 19.38
C LYS A 22 -1.31 6.10 19.86
N ASN A 23 -1.02 5.07 19.05
CA ASN A 23 -0.09 3.99 19.40
C ASN A 23 1.33 4.54 19.61
N ILE A 24 1.86 4.32 20.80
CA ILE A 24 3.18 4.79 21.24
C ILE A 24 4.30 4.15 20.41
N TYR A 25 4.25 2.84 20.18
CA TYR A 25 5.27 2.12 19.39
C TYR A 25 5.37 2.65 17.95
N HIS A 26 4.24 2.96 17.35
CA HIS A 26 4.24 3.56 16.00
C HIS A 26 4.87 4.97 16.02
N ARG A 27 4.65 5.75 17.09
CA ARG A 27 5.30 7.06 17.27
C ARG A 27 6.80 6.92 17.43
N LEU A 28 7.26 5.92 18.19
CA LEU A 28 8.70 5.64 18.37
C LEU A 28 9.35 5.24 17.04
N LEU A 29 8.72 4.37 16.25
CA LEU A 29 9.20 4.03 14.91
C LEU A 29 9.30 5.26 13.99
N VAL A 30 8.35 6.18 14.04
CA VAL A 30 8.42 7.42 13.28
C VAL A 30 9.61 8.28 13.73
N LYS A 31 9.87 8.38 15.05
CA LYS A 31 11.04 9.08 15.58
C LYS A 31 12.35 8.43 15.10
N LEU A 32 12.44 7.10 15.16
CA LEU A 32 13.59 6.33 14.70
C LEU A 32 13.88 6.58 13.20
N TYR A 33 12.86 6.44 12.35
CA TYR A 33 13.05 6.66 10.91
C TYR A 33 13.21 8.13 10.52
N LYS A 34 12.75 9.08 11.33
CA LYS A 34 13.13 10.50 11.20
C LYS A 34 14.62 10.72 11.47
N PHE A 35 15.15 10.07 12.50
CA PHE A 35 16.58 10.09 12.82
C PHE A 35 17.40 9.48 11.67
N LEU A 36 17.06 8.26 11.24
CA LEU A 36 17.77 7.59 10.13
C LEU A 36 17.70 8.39 8.82
N ALA A 37 16.55 8.99 8.51
CA ALA A 37 16.41 9.80 7.29
C ALA A 37 17.22 11.10 7.30
N ARG A 38 17.59 11.62 8.48
CA ARG A 38 18.52 12.76 8.63
C ARG A 38 19.98 12.35 8.56
N ARG A 39 20.30 11.21 9.21
CA ARG A 39 21.70 10.75 9.34
C ARG A 39 22.19 9.95 8.14
N THR A 40 21.27 9.37 7.36
CA THR A 40 21.62 8.59 6.18
C THR A 40 21.10 9.27 4.91
N THR A 41 21.87 9.19 3.83
CA THR A 41 21.45 9.67 2.50
C THR A 41 20.49 8.72 1.80
N ALA A 42 20.22 7.54 2.40
CA ALA A 42 19.45 6.46 1.81
C ALA A 42 18.00 6.85 1.48
N LYS A 43 17.61 6.70 0.22
CA LYS A 43 16.23 6.92 -0.25
C LYS A 43 15.24 5.97 0.45
N PHE A 44 15.71 4.80 0.87
CA PHE A 44 14.92 3.81 1.60
C PHE A 44 14.30 4.40 2.88
N ASN A 45 15.13 4.98 3.76
CA ASN A 45 14.68 5.55 5.04
C ASN A 45 13.67 6.68 4.85
N LYS A 46 13.90 7.57 3.88
CA LYS A 46 12.96 8.64 3.51
C LYS A 46 11.61 8.07 3.04
N THR A 47 11.64 6.98 2.28
CA THR A 47 10.42 6.33 1.77
C THR A 47 9.66 5.60 2.88
N VAL A 48 10.36 4.89 3.76
CA VAL A 48 9.74 4.22 4.93
C VAL A 48 9.10 5.27 5.84
N LEU A 49 9.80 6.36 6.16
CA LEU A 49 9.25 7.46 6.95
C LEU A 49 7.97 8.03 6.32
N LYS A 50 7.99 8.31 5.01
CA LYS A 50 6.81 8.79 4.28
C LYS A 50 5.63 7.81 4.39
N ARG A 51 5.90 6.51 4.31
CA ARG A 51 4.86 5.48 4.44
C ARG A 51 4.36 5.33 5.88
N LEU A 52 5.23 5.44 6.89
CA LEU A 52 4.84 5.43 8.31
C LEU A 52 3.91 6.60 8.65
N LEU A 53 4.13 7.77 8.07
CA LEU A 53 3.28 8.96 8.25
C LEU A 53 1.93 8.86 7.52
N ASN A 54 1.75 7.92 6.60
CA ASN A 54 0.51 7.75 5.88
C ASN A 54 -0.63 7.22 6.77
N SER A 55 -1.86 7.56 6.38
CA SER A 55 -3.05 6.96 6.99
C SER A 55 -3.16 5.46 6.67
N ARG A 56 -4.02 4.74 7.41
CA ARG A 56 -4.28 3.32 7.19
C ARG A 56 -4.72 3.01 5.75
N ILE A 57 -5.54 3.85 5.16
CA ILE A 57 -6.01 3.72 3.76
C ILE A 57 -4.84 3.69 2.76
N ASN A 58 -3.78 4.44 3.03
CA ASN A 58 -2.59 4.53 2.18
C ASN A 58 -1.50 3.51 2.55
N ARG A 59 -1.78 2.64 3.51
CA ARG A 59 -0.96 1.49 3.91
C ARG A 59 -1.76 0.18 3.72
N PRO A 60 -2.14 -0.16 2.47
CA PRO A 60 -2.92 -1.35 2.20
C PRO A 60 -2.15 -2.62 2.59
N PRO A 61 -2.86 -3.68 3.01
CA PRO A 61 -2.23 -4.95 3.33
C PRO A 61 -1.60 -5.60 2.10
N VAL A 62 -0.66 -6.50 2.34
CA VAL A 62 -0.01 -7.31 1.31
C VAL A 62 -0.23 -8.78 1.67
N SER A 63 -0.72 -9.58 0.72
CA SER A 63 -0.89 -11.02 0.92
C SER A 63 0.41 -11.78 0.69
N LEU A 64 0.52 -12.98 1.27
CA LEU A 64 1.66 -13.88 1.08
C LEU A 64 1.87 -14.22 -0.40
N SER A 65 0.80 -14.41 -1.17
CA SER A 65 0.90 -14.69 -2.62
C SER A 65 1.61 -13.57 -3.37
N ARG A 66 1.41 -12.32 -2.96
CA ARG A 66 2.10 -11.18 -3.57
C ARG A 66 3.57 -11.11 -3.17
N LEU A 67 3.91 -11.54 -1.97
CA LEU A 67 5.30 -11.66 -1.51
C LEU A 67 6.02 -12.78 -2.28
N ALA A 68 5.38 -13.94 -2.43
CA ALA A 68 5.91 -15.05 -3.21
C ALA A 68 6.19 -14.63 -4.67
N LYS A 69 5.22 -14.02 -5.34
CA LYS A 69 5.41 -13.47 -6.69
C LYS A 69 6.51 -12.40 -6.78
N ALA A 70 6.78 -11.69 -5.69
CA ALA A 70 7.89 -10.74 -5.67
C ALA A 70 9.25 -11.45 -5.53
N ALA A 71 9.29 -12.58 -4.82
CA ALA A 71 10.50 -13.41 -4.68
C ALA A 71 10.89 -14.09 -6.00
N GLU A 72 9.93 -14.47 -6.82
CA GLU A 72 10.16 -15.11 -8.14
C GLU A 72 10.79 -14.17 -9.20
N LYS A 73 10.86 -12.87 -8.93
CA LYS A 73 11.42 -11.92 -9.90
C LYS A 73 12.91 -12.12 -10.10
N LYS A 74 13.35 -12.10 -11.37
CA LYS A 74 14.73 -12.33 -11.78
C LYS A 74 15.76 -11.55 -10.97
N TYR A 75 15.55 -10.26 -10.74
CA TYR A 75 16.48 -9.43 -9.96
C TYR A 75 16.63 -9.87 -8.50
N VAL A 76 15.58 -10.45 -7.90
CA VAL A 76 15.62 -11.00 -6.54
C VAL A 76 16.46 -12.26 -6.51
N GLN A 77 16.21 -13.15 -7.44
CA GLN A 77 16.97 -14.40 -7.59
C GLN A 77 18.46 -14.12 -7.87
N GLU A 78 18.75 -13.09 -8.65
CA GLU A 78 20.14 -12.66 -8.90
C GLU A 78 20.82 -12.13 -7.62
N MET A 79 20.08 -11.39 -6.78
CA MET A 79 20.61 -10.95 -5.49
C MET A 79 20.88 -12.13 -4.55
N GLU A 80 19.99 -13.10 -4.51
CA GLU A 80 20.14 -14.32 -3.71
C GLU A 80 21.30 -15.18 -4.21
N LYS A 81 21.46 -15.33 -5.53
CA LYS A 81 22.62 -16.03 -6.14
C LYS A 81 23.95 -15.37 -5.79
N LYS A 82 23.97 -14.06 -5.59
CA LYS A 82 25.16 -13.31 -5.12
C LYS A 82 25.38 -13.42 -3.60
N GLY A 83 24.66 -14.30 -2.92
CA GLY A 83 24.76 -14.48 -1.47
C GLY A 83 24.13 -13.36 -0.64
N GLN A 84 23.39 -12.45 -1.26
CA GLN A 84 22.72 -11.38 -0.55
C GLN A 84 21.38 -11.87 0.01
N GLU A 85 21.26 -11.87 1.33
CA GLU A 85 19.99 -12.18 1.97
C GLU A 85 18.95 -11.09 1.71
N VAL A 86 17.94 -11.38 0.91
CA VAL A 86 16.88 -10.43 0.57
C VAL A 86 15.82 -10.37 1.68
N VAL A 87 15.45 -9.16 2.08
CA VAL A 87 14.35 -8.90 3.03
C VAL A 87 13.23 -8.14 2.34
N PHE A 88 12.00 -8.65 2.41
CA PHE A 88 10.82 -7.97 1.91
C PHE A 88 10.23 -7.07 2.99
N ALA A 89 10.25 -5.76 2.80
CA ALA A 89 9.70 -4.81 3.75
C ALA A 89 8.32 -4.28 3.32
N VAL A 90 7.36 -4.34 4.23
CA VAL A 90 5.97 -3.88 4.02
C VAL A 90 5.59 -2.92 5.15
N VAL A 91 5.46 -1.63 4.86
CA VAL A 91 4.95 -0.66 5.84
C VAL A 91 3.42 -0.78 5.91
N GLY A 92 2.95 -1.88 6.51
CA GLY A 92 1.54 -2.26 6.58
C GLY A 92 1.37 -3.60 7.26
N THR A 93 0.22 -4.22 7.03
CA THR A 93 -0.11 -5.55 7.52
C THR A 93 0.20 -6.58 6.44
N VAL A 94 0.82 -7.69 6.82
CA VAL A 94 0.94 -8.89 5.98
C VAL A 94 -0.19 -9.84 6.34
N THR A 95 -0.92 -10.29 5.31
CA THR A 95 -2.06 -11.18 5.45
C THR A 95 -1.81 -12.51 4.76
N GLU A 96 -2.49 -13.53 5.22
CA GLU A 96 -2.54 -14.81 4.54
C GLU A 96 -3.27 -14.70 3.20
N ASP A 97 -3.00 -15.66 2.31
CA ASP A 97 -3.77 -15.93 1.10
C ASP A 97 -3.97 -17.45 1.01
N SER A 98 -5.21 -17.92 1.16
CA SER A 98 -5.57 -19.33 1.15
C SER A 98 -5.31 -20.01 -0.20
N ARG A 99 -5.25 -19.21 -1.28
CA ARG A 99 -4.95 -19.71 -2.64
C ARG A 99 -3.49 -20.09 -2.85
N LEU A 100 -2.59 -19.62 -1.99
CA LEU A 100 -1.19 -19.98 -2.04
C LEU A 100 -0.98 -21.24 -1.21
N ILE A 101 -0.76 -22.37 -1.83
CA ILE A 101 -0.54 -23.65 -1.15
C ILE A 101 0.87 -23.67 -0.55
N ASN A 102 1.89 -23.49 -1.35
CA ASN A 102 3.28 -23.52 -0.94
C ASN A 102 3.82 -22.11 -0.72
N VAL A 103 4.25 -21.81 0.50
CA VAL A 103 4.90 -20.55 0.84
C VAL A 103 6.41 -20.75 0.75
N PRO A 104 7.15 -19.98 -0.04
CA PRO A 104 8.60 -20.04 -0.06
C PRO A 104 9.20 -19.52 1.26
N ALA A 105 10.45 -19.88 1.56
CA ALA A 105 11.17 -19.36 2.72
C ALA A 105 11.47 -17.88 2.55
N LEU A 106 10.64 -17.02 3.14
CA LEU A 106 10.72 -15.57 3.00
C LEU A 106 11.20 -14.90 4.30
N ARG A 107 12.03 -13.89 4.17
CA ARG A 107 12.34 -12.95 5.26
C ARG A 107 11.50 -11.70 5.08
N VAL A 108 10.53 -11.50 5.96
CA VAL A 108 9.54 -10.45 5.82
C VAL A 108 9.58 -9.49 7.00
N CYS A 109 9.75 -8.22 6.72
CA CYS A 109 9.63 -7.13 7.68
C CYS A 109 8.27 -6.43 7.51
N ALA A 110 7.48 -6.35 8.58
CA ALA A 110 6.18 -5.69 8.53
C ALA A 110 5.83 -4.96 9.83
N LEU A 111 4.84 -4.06 9.77
CA LEU A 111 4.28 -3.43 10.98
C LEU A 111 3.40 -4.40 11.76
N LYS A 112 2.71 -5.29 11.06
CA LYS A 112 1.81 -6.28 11.66
C LYS A 112 1.70 -7.49 10.75
N PHE A 113 1.64 -8.66 11.34
CA PHE A 113 1.31 -9.93 10.69
C PHE A 113 -0.04 -10.41 11.23
N THR A 114 -0.86 -11.04 10.40
CA THR A 114 -1.97 -11.87 10.89
C THR A 114 -1.39 -13.17 11.44
N GLU A 115 -2.06 -13.80 12.40
CA GLU A 115 -1.61 -15.04 13.03
C GLU A 115 -1.30 -16.12 12.00
N LYS A 116 -2.26 -16.44 11.15
CA LYS A 116 -2.10 -17.42 10.07
C LYS A 116 -0.96 -17.08 9.09
N ALA A 117 -0.76 -15.79 8.77
CA ALA A 117 0.36 -15.41 7.90
C ALA A 117 1.71 -15.64 8.59
N ARG A 118 1.79 -15.33 9.89
CA ARG A 118 3.00 -15.56 10.70
C ARG A 118 3.32 -17.03 10.81
N GLU A 119 2.33 -17.85 11.14
CA GLU A 119 2.48 -19.32 11.23
C GLU A 119 3.00 -19.91 9.92
N ARG A 120 2.39 -19.54 8.80
CA ARG A 120 2.80 -20.03 7.48
C ARG A 120 4.20 -19.59 7.06
N ILE A 121 4.62 -18.37 7.38
CA ILE A 121 5.99 -17.90 7.13
C ILE A 121 6.99 -18.73 7.95
N LEU A 122 6.69 -18.96 9.24
CA LEU A 122 7.57 -19.72 10.13
C LEU A 122 7.63 -21.19 9.75
N ALA A 123 6.49 -21.80 9.41
CA ALA A 123 6.41 -23.19 8.91
C ALA A 123 7.26 -23.39 7.64
N ALA A 124 7.30 -22.37 6.78
CA ALA A 124 8.16 -22.35 5.58
C ALA A 124 9.64 -22.02 5.86
N LYS A 125 10.08 -22.09 7.14
CA LYS A 125 11.46 -21.72 7.57
C LYS A 125 11.85 -20.27 7.23
N GLY A 126 10.86 -19.39 7.04
CA GLY A 126 11.05 -17.95 6.85
C GLY A 126 11.23 -17.21 8.18
N LYS A 127 11.47 -15.90 8.10
CA LYS A 127 11.65 -15.02 9.29
C LYS A 127 10.69 -13.84 9.26
N CYS A 128 10.01 -13.55 10.38
CA CYS A 128 9.22 -12.36 10.60
C CYS A 128 10.05 -11.34 11.38
N ILE A 129 10.27 -10.17 10.81
CA ILE A 129 11.14 -9.11 11.31
C ILE A 129 10.31 -7.85 11.56
N THR A 130 10.63 -7.09 12.60
CA THR A 130 10.04 -5.78 12.88
C THR A 130 10.89 -4.66 12.28
N PHE A 131 10.32 -3.44 12.16
CA PHE A 131 11.04 -2.31 11.57
C PHE A 131 12.17 -1.75 12.43
N ASP A 132 12.10 -1.95 13.75
CA ASP A 132 13.18 -1.65 14.67
C ASP A 132 14.36 -2.61 14.48
N GLN A 133 14.10 -3.92 14.42
CA GLN A 133 15.12 -4.93 14.11
C GLN A 133 15.76 -4.68 12.74
N LEU A 134 14.94 -4.31 11.73
CA LEU A 134 15.46 -3.96 10.42
C LEU A 134 16.36 -2.73 10.45
N ALA A 135 16.02 -1.72 11.26
CA ALA A 135 16.81 -0.51 11.40
C ALA A 135 18.19 -0.77 12.04
N VAL A 136 18.27 -1.71 12.98
CA VAL A 136 19.53 -2.13 13.60
C VAL A 136 20.39 -2.94 12.62
N ASN A 137 19.79 -3.94 11.99
CA ASN A 137 20.52 -4.87 11.12
C ASN A 137 20.92 -4.24 9.78
N ARG A 138 20.09 -3.36 9.22
CA ARG A 138 20.26 -2.76 7.88
C ARG A 138 19.88 -1.28 7.87
N PRO A 139 20.65 -0.41 8.49
CA PRO A 139 20.31 1.01 8.69
C PRO A 139 20.18 1.79 7.38
N LYS A 140 20.86 1.38 6.33
CA LYS A 140 20.74 1.98 4.98
C LYS A 140 19.68 1.31 4.11
N GLY A 141 19.16 0.15 4.52
CA GLY A 141 18.19 -0.65 3.76
C GLY A 141 18.81 -1.43 2.59
N GLU A 142 20.04 -1.86 2.73
CA GLU A 142 20.75 -2.69 1.74
C GLU A 142 20.06 -4.07 1.62
N SER A 143 19.91 -4.57 0.39
CA SER A 143 19.21 -5.83 0.09
C SER A 143 17.77 -5.91 0.67
N VAL A 144 17.10 -4.76 0.81
CA VAL A 144 15.71 -4.67 1.26
C VAL A 144 14.80 -4.22 0.12
N ILE A 145 13.80 -5.05 -0.18
CA ILE A 145 12.79 -4.77 -1.21
C ILE A 145 11.54 -4.21 -0.54
N LEU A 146 11.25 -2.93 -0.77
CA LEU A 146 10.13 -2.24 -0.18
C LEU A 146 8.85 -2.39 -1.01
N LEU A 147 7.96 -3.26 -0.59
CA LEU A 147 6.69 -3.54 -1.24
C LEU A 147 5.54 -2.68 -0.70
N ARG A 148 4.45 -2.66 -1.43
CA ARG A 148 3.19 -2.02 -1.05
C ARG A 148 2.02 -2.73 -1.71
N GLY A 149 0.93 -2.89 -0.99
CA GLY A 149 -0.33 -3.40 -1.53
C GLY A 149 -0.98 -2.46 -2.55
N THR A 150 -1.98 -2.93 -3.27
CA THR A 150 -2.78 -2.14 -4.19
C THR A 150 -3.57 -1.07 -3.43
N ARG A 151 -3.66 0.12 -4.01
CA ARG A 151 -4.46 1.22 -3.46
C ARG A 151 -5.86 1.29 -4.07
N ASP A 152 -6.24 0.23 -4.80
CA ASP A 152 -7.53 0.16 -5.43
C ASP A 152 -8.58 -0.21 -4.39
N ARG A 153 -9.55 0.67 -4.22
CA ARG A 153 -10.66 0.55 -3.28
C ARG A 153 -11.96 0.71 -4.04
N GLU A 154 -13.02 0.08 -3.55
CA GLU A 154 -14.36 0.26 -4.13
C GLU A 154 -14.77 1.73 -4.18
N ALA A 155 -14.46 2.51 -3.13
CA ALA A 155 -14.76 3.94 -3.10
C ALA A 155 -14.16 4.73 -4.29
N LYS A 156 -13.00 4.31 -4.80
CA LYS A 156 -12.37 5.00 -5.95
C LYS A 156 -13.14 4.83 -7.26
N LYS A 157 -13.89 3.76 -7.39
CA LYS A 157 -14.73 3.53 -8.58
C LYS A 157 -15.85 4.54 -8.71
N HIS A 158 -16.23 5.17 -7.59
CA HIS A 158 -17.29 6.17 -7.51
C HIS A 158 -16.78 7.61 -7.64
N PHE A 159 -15.45 7.81 -7.64
CA PHE A 159 -14.86 9.15 -7.73
C PHE A 159 -14.80 9.63 -9.19
N GLY A 160 -14.89 10.92 -9.36
CA GLY A 160 -14.84 11.59 -10.64
C GLY A 160 -16.11 12.39 -10.98
N PRO A 161 -16.30 12.77 -12.23
CA PRO A 161 -17.54 13.40 -12.69
C PRO A 161 -18.74 12.48 -12.41
N ALA A 162 -19.93 13.07 -12.36
CA ALA A 162 -21.16 12.31 -12.11
C ALA A 162 -21.31 11.14 -13.10
N PRO A 163 -21.84 9.98 -12.65
CA PRO A 163 -22.10 8.86 -13.56
C PRO A 163 -23.02 9.28 -14.69
N GLY A 164 -22.70 8.84 -15.91
CA GLY A 164 -23.49 9.16 -17.10
C GLY A 164 -23.15 10.49 -17.77
N VAL A 165 -22.32 11.34 -17.20
CA VAL A 165 -21.76 12.52 -17.88
C VAL A 165 -20.77 12.07 -18.96
N PRO A 166 -20.70 12.74 -20.14
CA PRO A 166 -19.70 12.42 -21.16
C PRO A 166 -18.28 12.37 -20.58
N GLY A 167 -17.54 11.29 -20.91
CA GLY A 167 -16.20 11.06 -20.40
C GLY A 167 -16.12 10.55 -18.95
N SER A 168 -17.24 10.28 -18.27
CA SER A 168 -17.27 9.70 -16.93
C SER A 168 -17.32 8.17 -16.96
N HIS A 169 -16.46 7.55 -16.16
CA HIS A 169 -16.47 6.11 -15.91
C HIS A 169 -16.79 5.80 -14.44
N ALA A 170 -17.33 6.78 -13.70
CA ALA A 170 -17.68 6.62 -12.32
C ALA A 170 -18.84 5.63 -12.15
N LYS A 171 -18.75 4.76 -11.16
CA LYS A 171 -19.81 3.81 -10.81
C LYS A 171 -20.88 4.55 -10.00
N PRO A 172 -22.17 4.48 -10.40
CA PRO A 172 -23.25 5.10 -9.64
C PRO A 172 -23.47 4.39 -8.30
N TYR A 173 -23.97 5.13 -7.30
CA TYR A 173 -24.46 4.58 -6.06
C TYR A 173 -25.91 4.12 -6.24
N VAL A 174 -26.09 2.83 -6.41
CA VAL A 174 -27.42 2.23 -6.58
C VAL A 174 -27.69 1.21 -5.48
N ARG A 175 -28.95 1.15 -4.99
CA ARG A 175 -29.39 0.17 -3.98
C ARG A 175 -29.67 -1.19 -4.61
N SER A 176 -30.15 -1.19 -5.85
CA SER A 176 -30.51 -2.39 -6.59
C SER A 176 -29.89 -2.37 -7.99
N LYS A 177 -29.50 -3.55 -8.46
CA LYS A 177 -28.98 -3.75 -9.82
C LYS A 177 -30.12 -4.29 -10.69
N GLY A 178 -30.62 -3.49 -11.58
CA GLY A 178 -31.68 -3.90 -12.51
C GLY A 178 -31.74 -2.97 -13.71
N ARG A 179 -32.51 -3.37 -14.72
CA ARG A 179 -32.68 -2.60 -15.94
C ARG A 179 -33.22 -1.18 -15.69
N LYS A 180 -34.02 -1.00 -14.65
CA LYS A 180 -34.65 0.28 -14.26
C LYS A 180 -33.68 1.26 -13.57
N PHE A 181 -32.54 0.79 -13.01
CA PHE A 181 -31.71 1.56 -12.10
C PHE A 181 -30.35 1.90 -12.72
N GLU A 182 -30.19 3.14 -13.20
CA GLU A 182 -28.96 3.71 -13.75
C GLU A 182 -28.31 2.87 -14.88
N GLN A 183 -29.16 2.22 -15.73
CA GLN A 183 -28.68 1.42 -16.86
C GLN A 183 -28.87 2.13 -18.21
N ALA A 184 -29.57 3.25 -18.23
CA ALA A 184 -29.86 3.99 -19.46
C ALA A 184 -29.12 5.33 -19.55
N ARG A 185 -28.83 5.98 -18.42
CA ARG A 185 -28.14 7.28 -18.39
C ARG A 185 -26.75 7.17 -19.03
N GLY A 186 -26.50 7.97 -20.05
CA GLY A 186 -25.25 7.95 -20.80
C GLY A 186 -25.08 6.76 -21.75
N LYS A 187 -26.05 5.86 -21.82
CA LYS A 187 -26.03 4.68 -22.72
C LYS A 187 -27.04 4.76 -23.82
N ARG A 188 -28.15 5.46 -23.59
CA ARG A 188 -29.25 5.64 -24.57
C ARG A 188 -29.45 7.11 -24.84
N ARG A 189 -29.54 7.46 -26.14
CA ARG A 189 -29.79 8.83 -26.60
C ARG A 189 -31.08 9.44 -26.06
N SER A 190 -32.12 8.62 -25.89
CA SER A 190 -33.45 9.03 -25.36
C SER A 190 -33.46 9.28 -23.83
N ARG A 191 -32.37 9.09 -23.15
CA ARG A 191 -32.26 9.25 -21.69
C ARG A 191 -31.08 10.14 -21.28
N GLY A 192 -31.13 11.39 -21.73
CA GLY A 192 -30.13 12.40 -21.51
C GLY A 192 -29.13 12.48 -22.67
N PHE A 193 -27.89 12.13 -22.45
CA PHE A 193 -26.81 12.14 -23.43
C PHE A 193 -26.25 10.71 -23.60
N ARG A 194 -25.57 10.50 -24.71
CA ARG A 194 -24.84 9.25 -24.96
C ARG A 194 -23.35 9.47 -24.76
N VAL A 195 -22.73 8.60 -23.98
CA VAL A 195 -21.30 8.55 -23.70
C VAL A 195 -20.68 7.44 -24.55
#